data_97c3aaf263b2f2f08f1d1585371dbfc0
#
_entry.id   97c3aaf263b2f2f08f1d1585371dbfc0
#
_cell.length_a   1.000
_cell.length_b   1.000
_cell.length_c   1.000
_cell.angle_alpha   90.00
_cell.angle_beta   90.00
_cell.angle_gamma   90.00
#
_symmetry.space_group_name_H-M   'P 1'
#
loop_
_entity.id
_entity.type
_entity.pdbx_description
1 polymer ?
#
loop_
_entity_poly.entity_id
_entity_poly.type
_entity_poly.pdbx_seq_one_letter_code
_entity_poly.pdbx_strand_id
1 'polypeptide(L)'
;SLKYMKTIFNDWQAKGITSVLHEKKGGYAFNKDSIKALEKKSLTNGVNVIKGVKVTGFKRGSNSKAVTGVETDKGKIDCEQVVVGAGPWVRDFWNMLELPKTAWIKDEDGRFHETDMWKYWMLQEGIIGVEPDFLKTNDGKQPPVVHVDSTAPLYSDTTKKLITDKIWGIYYKPDIEGLGVQGGTSPYIVDKHFDKVNVDPYGVKSPEYQTTDAFNEMWCSALAHCQKRFEG
;
A
#
# COMPACT_ATOMS: atom_id res chain seq x y z
N SER A 1 -27.67 -0.43 7.98
CA SER A 1 -26.19 -0.36 8.02
C SER A 1 -25.69 0.22 9.34
N LEU A 2 -26.11 1.45 9.70
CA LEU A 2 -25.72 2.09 10.96
C LEU A 2 -26.05 1.22 12.21
N LYS A 3 -27.26 0.68 12.27
CA LYS A 3 -27.69 -0.19 13.37
C LYS A 3 -26.80 -1.45 13.48
N TYR A 4 -26.41 -2.03 12.35
CA TYR A 4 -25.55 -3.20 12.34
C TYR A 4 -24.14 -2.83 12.83
N MET A 5 -23.55 -1.74 12.34
CA MET A 5 -22.21 -1.30 12.77
C MET A 5 -22.16 -1.02 14.27
N LYS A 6 -23.23 -0.48 14.86
CA LYS A 6 -23.33 -0.29 16.30
C LYS A 6 -23.36 -1.58 17.12
N THR A 7 -23.60 -2.72 16.53
CA THR A 7 -23.44 -4.02 17.22
C THR A 7 -21.95 -4.41 17.36
N ILE A 8 -21.08 -3.85 16.51
CA ILE A 8 -19.62 -4.09 16.53
C ILE A 8 -18.92 -2.96 17.30
N PHE A 9 -19.29 -1.71 17.00
CA PHE A 9 -18.74 -0.48 17.61
C PHE A 9 -19.90 0.41 18.07
N ASN A 10 -20.12 0.52 19.36
CA ASN A 10 -21.24 1.29 19.92
C ASN A 10 -21.17 2.79 19.57
N ASP A 11 -19.98 3.30 19.37
CA ASP A 11 -19.67 4.68 19.00
C ASP A 11 -19.65 4.95 17.49
N TRP A 12 -20.08 3.98 16.66
CA TRP A 12 -20.17 4.15 15.21
C TRP A 12 -21.16 5.26 14.84
N GLN A 13 -20.73 6.21 14.04
CA GLN A 13 -21.54 7.38 13.66
C GLN A 13 -21.50 7.78 12.19
N ALA A 14 -20.75 7.05 11.35
CA ALA A 14 -20.58 7.38 9.94
C ALA A 14 -21.89 7.61 9.20
N LYS A 15 -21.95 8.70 8.44
CA LYS A 15 -23.06 9.07 7.56
C LYS A 15 -22.75 8.71 6.11
N GLY A 16 -23.79 8.70 5.25
CA GLY A 16 -23.62 8.43 3.82
C GLY A 16 -23.36 6.96 3.47
N ILE A 17 -23.58 6.03 4.42
CA ILE A 17 -23.38 4.58 4.23
C ILE A 17 -24.74 3.89 4.11
N THR A 18 -24.97 3.22 2.99
CA THR A 18 -26.24 2.53 2.67
C THR A 18 -26.21 1.04 2.96
N SER A 19 -25.05 0.40 2.84
CA SER A 19 -24.86 -1.04 3.03
C SER A 19 -23.62 -1.37 3.84
N VAL A 20 -23.56 -2.58 4.39
CA VAL A 20 -22.41 -3.12 5.12
C VAL A 20 -22.19 -4.56 4.70
N LEU A 21 -20.96 -4.88 4.31
CA LEU A 21 -20.49 -6.25 4.16
C LEU A 21 -19.57 -6.57 5.35
N HIS A 22 -19.88 -7.63 6.10
CA HIS A 22 -19.05 -8.11 7.17
C HIS A 22 -18.49 -9.50 6.84
N GLU A 23 -17.23 -9.57 6.44
CA GLU A 23 -16.51 -10.83 6.25
C GLU A 23 -16.00 -11.36 7.60
N LYS A 24 -16.74 -12.31 8.17
CA LYS A 24 -16.48 -12.85 9.52
C LYS A 24 -15.27 -13.77 9.60
N LYS A 25 -14.82 -14.29 8.47
CA LYS A 25 -13.62 -15.15 8.35
C LYS A 25 -12.43 -14.43 7.71
N GLY A 26 -12.60 -13.17 7.39
CA GLY A 26 -11.54 -12.30 6.90
C GLY A 26 -10.52 -11.99 7.99
N GLY A 27 -9.43 -11.39 7.58
CA GLY A 27 -8.36 -10.99 8.50
C GLY A 27 -7.24 -10.28 7.76
N TYR A 28 -6.14 -10.08 8.46
CA TYR A 28 -4.92 -9.53 7.89
C TYR A 28 -3.71 -10.29 8.43
N ALA A 29 -2.62 -10.24 7.69
CA ALA A 29 -1.35 -10.86 8.07
C ALA A 29 -0.27 -9.77 8.17
N PHE A 30 0.62 -9.93 9.14
CA PHE A 30 1.79 -9.07 9.25
C PHE A 30 2.75 -9.37 8.10
N ASN A 31 3.17 -8.35 7.37
CA ASN A 31 4.02 -8.49 6.20
C ASN A 31 5.38 -9.13 6.54
N LYS A 32 6.01 -8.74 7.64
CA LYS A 32 7.30 -9.30 8.09
C LYS A 32 7.20 -10.80 8.38
N ASP A 33 6.15 -11.22 9.09
CA ASP A 33 5.96 -12.63 9.44
C ASP A 33 5.57 -13.46 8.22
N SER A 34 4.78 -12.88 7.31
CA SER A 34 4.43 -13.49 6.03
C SER A 34 5.68 -13.75 5.18
N ILE A 35 6.58 -12.77 5.06
CA ILE A 35 7.84 -12.93 4.32
C ILE A 35 8.75 -13.99 4.97
N LYS A 36 8.90 -13.98 6.30
CA LYS A 36 9.66 -15.01 7.02
C LYS A 36 9.08 -16.42 6.81
N ALA A 37 7.75 -16.53 6.84
CA ALA A 37 7.08 -17.80 6.61
C ALA A 37 7.26 -18.29 5.16
N LEU A 38 7.17 -17.41 4.18
CA LEU A 38 7.43 -17.72 2.77
C LEU A 38 8.89 -18.14 2.55
N GLU A 39 9.85 -17.43 3.15
CA GLU A 39 11.26 -17.84 3.10
C GLU A 39 11.47 -19.25 3.65
N LYS A 40 10.95 -19.50 4.86
CA LYS A 40 11.04 -20.84 5.47
C LYS A 40 10.43 -21.92 4.58
N LYS A 41 9.27 -21.65 3.99
CA LYS A 41 8.59 -22.56 3.07
C LYS A 41 9.43 -22.81 1.80
N SER A 42 10.03 -21.77 1.25
CA SER A 42 10.91 -21.86 0.07
C SER A 42 12.11 -22.76 0.35
N LEU A 43 12.83 -22.50 1.45
CA LEU A 43 13.98 -23.32 1.86
C LEU A 43 13.60 -24.80 2.08
N THR A 44 12.45 -25.06 2.70
CA THR A 44 11.94 -26.43 2.90
C THR A 44 11.64 -27.15 1.59
N ASN A 45 11.27 -26.40 0.56
CA ASN A 45 11.01 -26.93 -0.79
C ASN A 45 12.26 -26.96 -1.69
N GLY A 46 13.45 -26.79 -1.14
CA GLY A 46 14.71 -26.89 -1.87
C GLY A 46 15.10 -25.64 -2.66
N VAL A 47 14.42 -24.50 -2.44
CA VAL A 47 14.82 -23.24 -3.04
C VAL A 47 16.07 -22.71 -2.36
N ASN A 48 17.09 -22.35 -3.13
CA ASN A 48 18.28 -21.71 -2.60
C ASN A 48 18.05 -20.20 -2.48
N VAL A 49 18.00 -19.67 -1.28
CA VAL A 49 17.81 -18.24 -0.98
C VAL A 49 19.15 -17.60 -0.68
N ILE A 50 19.62 -16.73 -1.55
CA ILE A 50 20.91 -16.03 -1.40
C ILE A 50 20.65 -14.60 -0.94
N LYS A 51 21.06 -14.29 0.28
CA LYS A 51 20.88 -12.96 0.89
C LYS A 51 22.12 -12.08 0.78
N GLY A 52 21.91 -10.77 0.86
CA GLY A 52 22.99 -9.79 0.86
C GLY A 52 23.77 -9.77 -0.46
N VAL A 53 23.07 -10.07 -1.57
CA VAL A 53 23.63 -10.02 -2.93
C VAL A 53 22.79 -9.06 -3.75
N LYS A 54 23.45 -8.11 -4.39
CA LYS A 54 22.80 -7.14 -5.28
C LYS A 54 22.97 -7.56 -6.72
N VAL A 55 21.86 -7.69 -7.44
CA VAL A 55 21.89 -7.87 -8.91
C VAL A 55 22.28 -6.55 -9.55
N THR A 56 23.27 -6.55 -10.40
CA THR A 56 23.84 -5.37 -11.07
C THR A 56 23.64 -5.39 -12.58
N GLY A 57 23.19 -6.52 -13.14
CA GLY A 57 22.96 -6.66 -14.59
C GLY A 57 22.45 -8.03 -14.98
N PHE A 58 22.32 -8.20 -16.28
CA PHE A 58 21.91 -9.46 -16.90
C PHE A 58 23.00 -9.99 -17.83
N LYS A 59 23.32 -11.26 -17.71
CA LYS A 59 24.16 -11.96 -18.66
C LYS A 59 23.35 -12.29 -19.91
N ARG A 60 23.88 -11.97 -21.08
CA ARG A 60 23.26 -12.26 -22.37
C ARG A 60 24.09 -13.27 -23.16
N GLY A 61 23.43 -14.05 -23.97
CA GLY A 61 24.12 -14.96 -24.94
C GLY A 61 24.92 -14.17 -25.95
N SER A 62 26.05 -14.73 -26.41
CA SER A 62 27.04 -14.05 -27.23
C SER A 62 26.49 -13.52 -28.56
N ASN A 63 25.44 -14.12 -29.10
CA ASN A 63 24.82 -13.76 -30.39
C ASN A 63 23.28 -13.61 -30.28
N SER A 64 22.75 -13.43 -29.08
CA SER A 64 21.31 -13.34 -28.89
C SER A 64 20.95 -12.32 -27.82
N LYS A 65 19.71 -11.81 -27.87
CA LYS A 65 19.14 -10.99 -26.81
C LYS A 65 18.66 -11.82 -25.61
N ALA A 66 18.80 -13.14 -25.64
CA ALA A 66 18.37 -14.04 -24.59
C ALA A 66 19.16 -13.80 -23.32
N VAL A 67 18.46 -13.70 -22.20
CA VAL A 67 19.08 -13.66 -20.87
C VAL A 67 19.51 -15.08 -20.51
N THR A 68 20.78 -15.24 -20.13
CA THR A 68 21.39 -16.53 -19.76
C THR A 68 21.88 -16.54 -18.30
N GLY A 69 21.58 -15.50 -17.56
CA GLY A 69 21.94 -15.37 -16.16
C GLY A 69 21.83 -13.96 -15.64
N VAL A 70 22.26 -13.77 -14.41
CA VAL A 70 22.36 -12.46 -13.76
C VAL A 70 23.79 -12.17 -13.32
N GLU A 71 24.16 -10.91 -13.37
CA GLU A 71 25.38 -10.38 -12.79
C GLU A 71 25.08 -9.81 -11.42
N THR A 72 25.96 -10.07 -10.48
CA THR A 72 25.81 -9.58 -9.09
C THR A 72 27.11 -8.95 -8.60
N ASP A 73 27.01 -8.22 -7.50
CA ASP A 73 28.18 -7.66 -6.80
C ASP A 73 29.12 -8.74 -6.20
N LYS A 74 28.71 -10.03 -6.25
CA LYS A 74 29.48 -11.17 -5.73
C LYS A 74 29.78 -12.24 -6.76
N GLY A 75 29.53 -11.96 -8.03
CA GLY A 75 29.78 -12.89 -9.14
C GLY A 75 28.57 -13.08 -10.04
N LYS A 76 28.68 -14.04 -10.93
CA LYS A 76 27.63 -14.33 -11.93
C LYS A 76 26.87 -15.59 -11.58
N ILE A 77 25.60 -15.63 -11.88
CA ILE A 77 24.72 -16.79 -11.71
C ILE A 77 24.15 -17.11 -13.09
N ASP A 78 24.44 -18.30 -13.59
CA ASP A 78 23.88 -18.78 -14.85
C ASP A 78 22.49 -19.40 -14.60
N CYS A 79 21.54 -19.10 -15.47
CA CYS A 79 20.20 -19.65 -15.44
C CYS A 79 19.51 -19.55 -16.82
N GLU A 80 18.51 -20.37 -17.03
CA GLU A 80 17.72 -20.38 -18.27
C GLU A 80 16.59 -19.35 -18.26
N GLN A 81 16.12 -18.97 -17.05
CA GLN A 81 15.02 -18.02 -16.87
C GLN A 81 15.27 -17.13 -15.66
N VAL A 82 14.86 -15.89 -15.78
CA VAL A 82 14.90 -14.92 -14.68
C VAL A 82 13.49 -14.36 -14.46
N VAL A 83 13.05 -14.41 -13.22
CA VAL A 83 11.82 -13.74 -12.77
C VAL A 83 12.21 -12.53 -11.92
N VAL A 84 11.81 -11.33 -12.36
CA VAL A 84 12.07 -10.09 -11.65
C VAL A 84 10.91 -9.77 -10.72
N GLY A 85 11.07 -10.00 -9.43
CA GLY A 85 10.11 -9.67 -8.38
C GLY A 85 10.60 -8.54 -7.48
N ALA A 86 11.13 -7.46 -8.08
CA ALA A 86 11.88 -6.41 -7.37
C ALA A 86 11.01 -5.27 -6.81
N GLY A 87 9.67 -5.41 -6.82
CA GLY A 87 8.78 -4.37 -6.29
C GLY A 87 9.04 -2.99 -6.91
N PRO A 88 9.20 -1.92 -6.12
CA PRO A 88 9.42 -0.56 -6.63
C PRO A 88 10.69 -0.40 -7.46
N TRP A 89 11.66 -1.31 -7.34
CA TRP A 89 12.93 -1.28 -8.08
C TRP A 89 12.87 -2.00 -9.43
N VAL A 90 11.72 -2.52 -9.86
CA VAL A 90 11.56 -3.20 -11.16
C VAL A 90 12.00 -2.32 -12.33
N ARG A 91 11.88 -0.99 -12.21
CA ARG A 91 12.33 -0.03 -13.22
C ARG A 91 13.84 -0.11 -13.46
N ASP A 92 14.65 -0.35 -12.43
CA ASP A 92 16.10 -0.47 -12.57
C ASP A 92 16.45 -1.69 -13.42
N PHE A 93 15.76 -2.80 -13.22
CA PHE A 93 15.93 -4.01 -14.04
C PHE A 93 15.46 -3.80 -15.49
N TRP A 94 14.39 -3.01 -15.67
CA TRP A 94 13.92 -2.62 -16.99
C TRP A 94 14.97 -1.82 -17.75
N ASN A 95 15.62 -0.87 -17.07
CA ASN A 95 16.71 -0.08 -17.63
C ASN A 95 17.97 -0.93 -17.92
N MET A 96 18.32 -1.89 -17.06
CA MET A 96 19.43 -2.83 -17.28
C MET A 96 19.20 -3.69 -18.53
N LEU A 97 17.96 -3.95 -18.88
CA LEU A 97 17.58 -4.70 -20.08
C LEU A 97 17.42 -3.81 -21.32
N GLU A 98 17.55 -2.48 -21.19
CA GLU A 98 17.39 -1.50 -22.26
C GLU A 98 16.02 -1.61 -22.96
N LEU A 99 14.96 -1.90 -22.18
CA LEU A 99 13.61 -2.03 -22.68
C LEU A 99 12.97 -0.66 -22.96
N PRO A 100 11.92 -0.61 -23.82
CA PRO A 100 11.28 0.66 -24.20
C PRO A 100 10.78 1.44 -22.98
N LYS A 101 10.98 2.77 -23.01
CA LYS A 101 10.52 3.67 -21.95
C LYS A 101 9.10 4.15 -22.12
N THR A 102 8.53 3.95 -23.31
CA THR A 102 7.16 4.30 -23.65
C THR A 102 6.40 3.08 -24.13
N ALA A 103 5.09 3.14 -24.04
CA ALA A 103 4.16 2.15 -24.55
C ALA A 103 3.00 2.84 -25.26
N TRP A 104 2.44 2.16 -26.26
CA TRP A 104 1.19 2.56 -26.89
C TRP A 104 0.04 1.90 -26.19
N ILE A 105 -0.86 2.71 -25.65
CA ILE A 105 -2.07 2.24 -24.98
C ILE A 105 -3.31 2.71 -25.74
N LYS A 106 -4.38 1.94 -25.63
CA LYS A 106 -5.69 2.28 -26.16
C LYS A 106 -6.54 2.86 -25.04
N ASP A 107 -7.07 4.07 -25.24
CA ASP A 107 -7.98 4.73 -24.27
C ASP A 107 -9.41 4.14 -24.37
N GLU A 108 -10.30 4.63 -23.51
CA GLU A 108 -11.71 4.21 -23.46
C GLU A 108 -12.46 4.53 -24.75
N ASP A 109 -12.05 5.56 -25.48
CA ASP A 109 -12.61 5.95 -26.79
C ASP A 109 -12.04 5.10 -27.94
N GLY A 110 -11.12 4.22 -27.66
CA GLY A 110 -10.49 3.34 -28.64
C GLY A 110 -9.35 3.97 -29.43
N ARG A 111 -8.84 5.15 -29.04
CA ARG A 111 -7.72 5.82 -29.66
C ARG A 111 -6.41 5.37 -29.04
N PHE A 112 -5.39 5.17 -29.89
CA PHE A 112 -4.06 4.86 -29.43
C PHE A 112 -3.27 6.13 -29.17
N HIS A 113 -2.58 6.17 -28.04
CA HIS A 113 -1.62 7.22 -27.73
C HIS A 113 -0.38 6.62 -27.07
N GLU A 114 0.75 7.28 -27.27
CA GLU A 114 2.00 6.94 -26.61
C GLU A 114 2.02 7.55 -25.21
N THR A 115 2.44 6.75 -24.25
CA THR A 115 2.58 7.19 -22.85
C THR A 115 3.83 6.58 -22.24
N ASP A 116 4.30 7.18 -21.15
CA ASP A 116 5.40 6.60 -20.39
C ASP A 116 5.05 5.19 -19.90
N MET A 117 6.01 4.26 -20.01
CA MET A 117 5.87 2.89 -19.51
C MET A 117 5.65 2.88 -17.99
N TRP A 118 6.26 3.83 -17.29
CA TRP A 118 6.20 3.93 -15.84
C TRP A 118 5.45 5.18 -15.44
N LYS A 119 4.40 4.97 -14.64
CA LYS A 119 3.74 6.03 -13.88
C LYS A 119 3.91 5.69 -12.41
N TYR A 120 4.47 6.61 -11.65
CA TYR A 120 4.60 6.46 -10.20
C TYR A 120 3.50 7.29 -9.52
N TRP A 121 2.69 6.65 -8.74
CA TRP A 121 1.77 7.27 -7.82
C TRP A 121 1.82 6.52 -6.50
N MET A 122 1.67 7.23 -5.41
CA MET A 122 1.79 6.69 -4.07
C MET A 122 0.50 6.96 -3.31
N LEU A 123 -0.09 5.89 -2.78
CA LEU A 123 -1.09 6.00 -1.72
C LEU A 123 -0.35 6.14 -0.40
N GLN A 124 -0.77 7.12 0.41
CA GLN A 124 -0.22 7.28 1.74
C GLN A 124 -0.98 6.39 2.73
N GLU A 125 -0.26 5.83 3.67
CA GLU A 125 -0.76 5.06 4.78
C GLU A 125 -0.13 5.59 6.07
N GLY A 126 -0.96 5.87 7.07
CA GLY A 126 -0.54 6.44 8.34
C GLY A 126 -0.81 5.51 9.52
N ILE A 127 -0.16 5.81 10.62
CA ILE A 127 -0.39 5.20 11.94
C ILE A 127 -0.58 6.31 12.95
N ILE A 128 -1.64 6.21 13.75
CA ILE A 128 -1.86 7.05 14.92
C ILE A 128 -1.86 6.19 16.18
N GLY A 129 -1.17 6.65 17.22
CA GLY A 129 -1.26 6.06 18.56
C GLY A 129 -2.63 6.34 19.17
N VAL A 130 -3.25 5.32 19.77
CA VAL A 130 -4.53 5.46 20.46
C VAL A 130 -4.52 4.65 21.76
N GLU A 131 -5.44 4.97 22.66
CA GLU A 131 -5.64 4.17 23.86
C GLU A 131 -5.99 2.72 23.51
N PRO A 132 -5.45 1.71 24.24
CA PRO A 132 -5.64 0.30 23.92
C PRO A 132 -7.12 -0.13 23.83
N ASP A 133 -8.01 0.51 24.57
CA ASP A 133 -9.44 0.20 24.51
C ASP A 133 -10.09 0.67 23.22
N PHE A 134 -9.51 1.64 22.52
CA PHE A 134 -9.98 2.05 21.19
C PHE A 134 -9.71 1.00 20.11
N LEU A 135 -8.83 0.05 20.40
CA LEU A 135 -8.48 -1.08 19.51
C LEU A 135 -9.39 -2.29 19.75
N LYS A 136 -10.58 -2.11 20.32
CA LYS A 136 -11.50 -3.20 20.63
C LYS A 136 -12.91 -2.96 20.09
N THR A 137 -13.59 -4.07 19.80
CA THR A 137 -15.03 -4.09 19.55
C THR A 137 -15.82 -4.04 20.86
N ASN A 138 -17.15 -3.94 20.79
CA ASN A 138 -18.03 -3.91 21.96
C ASN A 138 -17.85 -5.12 22.90
N ASP A 139 -17.48 -6.29 22.35
CA ASP A 139 -17.24 -7.52 23.10
C ASP A 139 -15.78 -7.72 23.51
N GLY A 140 -14.96 -6.67 23.41
CA GLY A 140 -13.56 -6.68 23.81
C GLY A 140 -12.60 -7.40 22.88
N LYS A 141 -13.07 -7.85 21.71
CA LYS A 141 -12.24 -8.55 20.72
C LYS A 141 -11.52 -7.57 19.81
N GLN A 142 -10.55 -8.12 19.09
CA GLN A 142 -9.88 -7.42 17.99
C GLN A 142 -10.89 -7.11 16.88
N PRO A 143 -10.98 -5.85 16.41
CA PRO A 143 -11.87 -5.49 15.34
C PRO A 143 -11.40 -6.05 13.98
N PRO A 144 -12.33 -6.21 13.03
CA PRO A 144 -11.98 -6.47 11.64
C PRO A 144 -11.26 -5.28 11.02
N VAL A 145 -10.68 -5.47 9.84
CA VAL A 145 -10.32 -4.34 8.98
C VAL A 145 -11.62 -3.64 8.57
N VAL A 146 -11.66 -2.34 8.74
CA VAL A 146 -12.81 -1.52 8.35
C VAL A 146 -12.50 -0.80 7.06
N HIS A 147 -13.37 -0.94 6.06
CA HIS A 147 -13.37 -0.13 4.85
C HIS A 147 -14.69 0.63 4.78
N VAL A 148 -14.62 1.91 4.48
CA VAL A 148 -15.79 2.78 4.37
C VAL A 148 -15.67 3.62 3.12
N ASP A 149 -16.74 3.63 2.32
CA ASP A 149 -16.95 4.63 1.28
C ASP A 149 -18.19 5.44 1.65
N SER A 150 -18.10 6.75 1.56
CA SER A 150 -19.17 7.65 1.94
C SER A 150 -19.34 8.78 0.93
N THR A 151 -20.59 9.16 0.70
CA THR A 151 -20.99 10.34 -0.08
C THR A 151 -21.32 11.54 0.80
N ALA A 152 -21.29 11.39 2.13
CA ALA A 152 -21.48 12.52 3.03
C ALA A 152 -20.28 13.49 2.95
N PRO A 153 -20.52 14.82 3.01
CA PRO A 153 -19.41 15.77 3.08
C PRO A 153 -18.50 15.48 4.27
N LEU A 154 -17.20 15.49 4.02
CA LEU A 154 -16.17 15.32 5.04
C LEU A 154 -15.65 16.68 5.47
N TYR A 155 -15.71 16.94 6.75
CA TYR A 155 -15.18 18.16 7.37
C TYR A 155 -13.97 17.81 8.24
N SER A 156 -13.04 18.73 8.31
CA SER A 156 -11.91 18.66 9.24
C SER A 156 -12.40 18.52 10.67
N ASP A 157 -11.90 17.54 11.40
CA ASP A 157 -12.30 17.34 12.79
C ASP A 157 -11.81 18.47 13.70
N THR A 158 -10.68 19.07 13.37
CA THR A 158 -10.10 20.18 14.14
C THR A 158 -10.62 21.55 13.71
N THR A 159 -10.54 21.88 12.41
CA THR A 159 -10.88 23.22 11.91
C THR A 159 -12.34 23.40 11.54
N LYS A 160 -13.10 22.29 11.44
CA LYS A 160 -14.50 22.22 10.98
C LYS A 160 -14.72 22.74 9.56
N LYS A 161 -13.65 22.95 8.79
CA LYS A 161 -13.72 23.33 7.36
C LYS A 161 -14.01 22.11 6.50
N LEU A 162 -14.69 22.35 5.38
CA LEU A 162 -14.95 21.30 4.38
C LEU A 162 -13.63 20.81 3.77
N ILE A 163 -13.39 19.49 3.82
CA ILE A 163 -12.27 18.83 3.12
C ILE A 163 -12.73 18.39 1.74
N THR A 164 -13.86 17.70 1.65
CA THR A 164 -14.44 17.24 0.38
C THR A 164 -15.95 17.05 0.48
N ASP A 165 -16.66 17.36 -0.60
CA ASP A 165 -18.08 17.04 -0.80
C ASP A 165 -18.30 15.93 -1.86
N LYS A 166 -17.19 15.34 -2.35
CA LYS A 166 -17.20 14.21 -3.27
C LYS A 166 -17.14 12.90 -2.50
N ILE A 167 -17.37 11.78 -3.20
CA ILE A 167 -17.15 10.45 -2.61
C ILE A 167 -15.72 10.33 -2.09
N TRP A 168 -15.60 9.83 -0.88
CA TRP A 168 -14.33 9.55 -0.23
C TRP A 168 -14.38 8.18 0.45
N GLY A 169 -13.20 7.60 0.64
CA GLY A 169 -13.05 6.31 1.28
C GLY A 169 -11.96 6.31 2.33
N ILE A 170 -12.09 5.41 3.30
CA ILE A 170 -11.10 5.16 4.34
C ILE A 170 -11.00 3.66 4.59
N TYR A 171 -9.82 3.19 4.90
CA TYR A 171 -9.63 1.90 5.54
C TYR A 171 -8.74 2.04 6.77
N TYR A 172 -9.00 1.21 7.77
CA TYR A 172 -8.19 1.16 8.97
C TYR A 172 -8.31 -0.18 9.68
N LYS A 173 -7.28 -0.51 10.44
CA LYS A 173 -7.19 -1.69 11.28
C LYS A 173 -6.33 -1.40 12.51
N PRO A 174 -6.41 -2.21 13.58
CA PRO A 174 -5.45 -2.12 14.65
C PRO A 174 -4.02 -2.37 14.15
N ASP A 175 -3.08 -1.58 14.64
CA ASP A 175 -1.66 -1.89 14.60
C ASP A 175 -1.22 -2.34 15.99
N ILE A 176 -1.13 -3.66 16.16
CA ILE A 176 -0.88 -4.27 17.47
C ILE A 176 0.57 -4.02 17.91
N GLU A 177 1.52 -3.96 16.98
CA GLU A 177 2.92 -3.69 17.28
C GLU A 177 3.14 -2.24 17.72
N GLY A 178 2.44 -1.30 17.09
CA GLY A 178 2.55 0.13 17.36
C GLY A 178 1.55 0.68 18.37
N LEU A 179 0.66 -0.16 18.94
CA LEU A 179 -0.45 0.25 19.82
C LEU A 179 -1.28 1.39 19.24
N GLY A 180 -1.68 1.25 17.98
CA GLY A 180 -2.33 2.29 17.23
C GLY A 180 -3.37 1.80 16.23
N VAL A 181 -3.83 2.72 15.42
CA VAL A 181 -4.64 2.46 14.23
C VAL A 181 -3.83 2.77 13.00
N GLN A 182 -3.76 1.82 12.08
CA GLN A 182 -3.09 1.95 10.79
C GLN A 182 -4.12 1.97 9.67
N GLY A 183 -3.92 2.82 8.69
CA GLY A 183 -4.78 2.85 7.51
C GLY A 183 -4.50 4.00 6.56
N GLY A 184 -5.41 4.18 5.61
CA GLY A 184 -5.31 5.21 4.59
C GLY A 184 -6.65 5.74 4.14
N THR A 185 -6.62 6.74 3.28
CA THR A 185 -7.80 7.41 2.76
C THR A 185 -7.74 7.57 1.23
N SER A 186 -8.90 7.65 0.60
CA SER A 186 -9.06 7.82 -0.85
C SER A 186 -10.12 8.91 -1.12
N PRO A 187 -9.96 9.77 -2.14
CA PRO A 187 -8.80 9.81 -3.04
C PRO A 187 -7.65 10.64 -2.43
N TYR A 188 -6.56 10.01 -2.12
CA TYR A 188 -5.33 10.69 -1.73
C TYR A 188 -4.14 10.02 -2.40
N ILE A 189 -3.69 10.60 -3.49
CA ILE A 189 -2.61 10.07 -4.32
C ILE A 189 -1.55 11.15 -4.46
N VAL A 190 -0.29 10.80 -4.21
CA VAL A 190 0.86 11.62 -4.55
C VAL A 190 1.36 11.16 -5.91
N ASP A 191 1.08 11.96 -6.95
CA ASP A 191 1.51 11.67 -8.32
C ASP A 191 2.81 12.42 -8.63
N LYS A 192 3.86 11.66 -8.91
CA LYS A 192 5.17 12.20 -9.26
C LYS A 192 5.65 11.56 -10.55
N HIS A 193 6.35 12.33 -11.38
CA HIS A 193 7.05 11.76 -12.51
C HIS A 193 8.10 10.76 -12.00
N PHE A 194 8.18 9.58 -12.62
CA PHE A 194 9.01 8.48 -12.15
C PHE A 194 10.51 8.82 -12.02
N ASP A 195 11.03 9.77 -12.80
CA ASP A 195 12.42 10.27 -12.69
C ASP A 195 12.66 11.15 -11.45
N LYS A 196 11.58 11.61 -10.80
CA LYS A 196 11.64 12.39 -9.57
C LYS A 196 11.52 11.55 -8.30
N VAL A 197 11.35 10.24 -8.46
CA VAL A 197 11.24 9.31 -7.34
C VAL A 197 12.58 8.62 -7.11
N ASN A 198 13.12 8.81 -5.93
CA ASN A 198 14.32 8.11 -5.47
C ASN A 198 13.92 7.24 -4.27
N VAL A 199 13.64 5.97 -4.52
CA VAL A 199 13.26 5.03 -3.47
C VAL A 199 14.52 4.50 -2.79
N ASP A 200 14.74 4.91 -1.56
CA ASP A 200 15.76 4.34 -0.70
C ASP A 200 15.14 3.27 0.23
N PRO A 201 15.39 1.98 -0.02
CA PRO A 201 14.80 0.90 0.76
C PRO A 201 15.25 0.88 2.23
N TYR A 202 16.35 1.56 2.53
CA TYR A 202 16.93 1.63 3.88
C TYR A 202 16.74 3.00 4.53
N GLY A 203 16.24 3.96 3.77
CA GLY A 203 16.06 5.34 4.18
C GLY A 203 14.74 5.59 4.88
N VAL A 204 14.57 5.14 6.12
CA VAL A 204 13.36 5.36 6.92
C VAL A 204 12.94 6.83 7.07
N LYS A 205 13.83 7.75 6.74
CA LYS A 205 13.57 9.21 6.73
C LYS A 205 13.32 9.75 5.33
N SER A 206 13.27 8.89 4.31
CA SER A 206 12.95 9.33 2.95
C SER A 206 11.56 9.98 2.93
N PRO A 207 11.38 11.13 2.25
CA PRO A 207 10.08 11.79 2.13
C PRO A 207 8.98 10.87 1.55
N GLU A 208 9.36 9.87 0.76
CA GLU A 208 8.44 8.89 0.20
C GLU A 208 7.78 7.99 1.25
N TYR A 209 8.39 7.86 2.44
CA TYR A 209 7.85 7.10 3.57
C TYR A 209 7.14 7.97 4.62
N GLN A 210 7.01 9.28 4.37
CA GLN A 210 6.38 10.22 5.28
C GLN A 210 4.97 10.56 4.78
N THR A 211 4.01 10.58 5.69
CA THR A 211 2.68 11.11 5.37
C THR A 211 2.71 12.64 5.34
N THR A 212 1.89 13.23 4.48
CA THR A 212 1.72 14.70 4.43
C THR A 212 0.70 15.18 5.44
N ASP A 213 0.78 16.45 5.83
CA ASP A 213 -0.21 17.06 6.74
C ASP A 213 -1.63 17.00 6.16
N ALA A 214 -1.77 17.21 4.85
CA ALA A 214 -3.06 17.12 4.18
C ALA A 214 -3.64 15.69 4.21
N PHE A 215 -2.80 14.66 4.07
CA PHE A 215 -3.22 13.27 4.28
C PHE A 215 -3.65 13.05 5.72
N ASN A 216 -2.83 13.48 6.68
CA ASN A 216 -3.11 13.28 8.10
C ASN A 216 -4.44 13.95 8.49
N GLU A 217 -4.68 15.19 8.05
CA GLU A 217 -5.94 15.89 8.30
C GLU A 217 -7.14 15.14 7.72
N MET A 218 -7.05 14.70 6.46
CA MET A 218 -8.13 13.97 5.80
C MET A 218 -8.41 12.63 6.47
N TRP A 219 -7.36 11.85 6.77
CA TRP A 219 -7.50 10.51 7.33
C TRP A 219 -8.01 10.55 8.77
N CYS A 220 -7.45 11.41 9.64
CA CYS A 220 -7.93 11.56 11.02
C CYS A 220 -9.38 12.06 11.06
N SER A 221 -9.74 13.03 10.21
CA SER A 221 -11.12 13.50 10.11
C SER A 221 -12.08 12.43 9.61
N ALA A 222 -11.64 11.56 8.70
CA ALA A 222 -12.44 10.43 8.25
C ALA A 222 -12.62 9.35 9.34
N LEU A 223 -11.59 9.10 10.15
CA LEU A 223 -11.70 8.25 11.35
C LEU A 223 -12.72 8.81 12.34
N ALA A 224 -12.63 10.09 12.67
CA ALA A 224 -13.57 10.81 13.55
C ALA A 224 -15.00 10.78 12.97
N HIS A 225 -15.16 10.96 11.66
CA HIS A 225 -16.46 10.82 10.99
C HIS A 225 -17.07 9.42 11.18
N CYS A 226 -16.25 8.38 11.20
CA CYS A 226 -16.71 7.00 11.36
C CYS A 226 -17.02 6.64 12.80
N GLN A 227 -16.16 6.99 13.74
CA GLN A 227 -16.26 6.57 15.15
C GLN A 227 -15.95 7.73 16.10
N LYS A 228 -16.84 7.95 17.03
CA LYS A 228 -16.73 9.04 18.00
C LYS A 228 -15.44 9.00 18.83
N ARG A 229 -14.92 7.80 19.11
CA ARG A 229 -13.67 7.61 19.87
C ARG A 229 -12.44 8.26 19.26
N PHE A 230 -12.50 8.62 17.98
CA PHE A 230 -11.40 9.26 17.26
C PHE A 230 -11.57 10.77 17.07
N GLU A 231 -12.59 11.39 17.70
CA GLU A 231 -12.77 12.84 17.67
C GLU A 231 -11.74 13.54 18.59
N GLY A 232 -11.15 14.68 18.13
CA GLY A 232 -10.24 15.55 18.88
C GLY A 232 -8.83 15.50 18.34
#